data_5b9c941d3ca17e396c011114c4c49e6c
#
_entry.id   5b9c941d3ca17e396c011114c4c49e6c
#
_cell.length_a   1.000
_cell.length_b   1.000
_cell.length_c   1.000
_cell.angle_alpha   90.00
_cell.angle_beta   90.00
_cell.angle_gamma   90.00
#
_symmetry.space_group_name_H-M   'P 1'
#
loop_
_entity.id
_entity.type
_entity.pdbx_description
1 polymer ?
#
loop_
_entity_poly.entity_id
_entity_poly.type
_entity_poly.pdbx_seq_one_letter_code
_entity_poly.pdbx_strand_id
1 'polypeptide(L)'
;MSSPIALMEFTKPCIDARPSCSLFRPNLSSSALYEQIQSVAEKAKREPIVMGPNVTTDIVTYEKIAEASDTALRMGLASGSYLAGYLNSIMVHETPEYNHTEYLLNRSFIVQDAAVNADNTQLIRCSDAMFRADELTDIEERVQHISELGDWNSDYIIGSYIMCSQWKVQAKERYEGDFKAKTKNPVLLIGSPYDVRTPISGAFAANKILDGSVVLQHNGLGVS
;
A
#
# COMPACT_ATOMS: atom_id res chain seq x y z
N MET A 1 2.51 2.09 8.62
CA MET A 1 2.71 3.55 8.85
C MET A 1 3.47 4.26 7.72
N SER A 2 3.73 3.60 6.59
CA SER A 2 4.52 4.18 5.48
C SER A 2 3.68 4.91 4.45
N SER A 3 2.41 4.49 4.21
CA SER A 3 1.60 5.07 3.14
C SER A 3 1.30 6.56 3.33
N PRO A 4 0.92 7.06 4.51
CA PRO A 4 0.74 8.50 4.72
C PRO A 4 2.04 9.29 4.51
N ILE A 5 3.18 8.75 4.97
CA ILE A 5 4.49 9.38 4.81
C ILE A 5 4.92 9.37 3.35
N ALA A 6 4.71 8.26 2.64
CA ALA A 6 5.03 8.14 1.22
C ALA A 6 4.16 9.06 0.35
N LEU A 7 2.87 9.18 0.67
CA LEU A 7 1.98 10.12 -0.02
C LEU A 7 2.38 11.57 0.21
N MET A 8 2.74 11.94 1.43
CA MET A 8 3.27 13.27 1.74
C MET A 8 4.56 13.53 0.95
N GLU A 9 5.47 12.54 0.88
CA GLU A 9 6.70 12.67 0.11
C GLU A 9 6.44 12.78 -1.39
N PHE A 10 5.42 12.09 -1.91
CA PHE A 10 4.98 12.20 -3.31
C PHE A 10 4.48 13.60 -3.66
N THR A 11 3.83 14.32 -2.75
CA THR A 11 3.29 15.65 -3.04
C THR A 11 4.38 16.70 -3.28
N LYS A 12 5.58 16.53 -2.72
CA LYS A 12 6.70 17.49 -2.89
C LYS A 12 7.15 17.60 -4.35
N PRO A 13 7.64 16.53 -5.01
CA PRO A 13 8.05 16.61 -6.40
C PRO A 13 6.89 16.99 -7.33
N CYS A 14 5.63 16.69 -6.98
CA CYS A 14 4.48 17.13 -7.73
C CYS A 14 4.34 18.66 -7.72
N ILE A 15 4.46 19.29 -6.56
CA ILE A 15 4.42 20.77 -6.46
C ILE A 15 5.64 21.40 -7.13
N ASP A 16 6.82 20.80 -7.01
CA ASP A 16 8.05 21.29 -7.63
C ASP A 16 8.02 21.19 -9.17
N ALA A 17 7.37 20.16 -9.72
CA ALA A 17 7.18 19.96 -11.16
C ALA A 17 6.22 21.01 -11.78
N ARG A 18 5.51 21.79 -10.97
CA ARG A 18 4.60 22.87 -11.40
C ARG A 18 3.57 22.37 -12.43
N PRO A 19 3.40 23.01 -13.62
CA PRO A 19 2.32 22.61 -14.54
C PRO A 19 2.48 21.20 -15.11
N SER A 20 3.64 20.56 -14.96
CA SER A 20 3.83 19.17 -15.38
C SER A 20 3.17 18.14 -14.45
N CYS A 21 2.79 18.53 -13.24
CA CYS A 21 1.98 17.69 -12.35
C CYS A 21 0.51 18.13 -12.41
N SER A 22 -0.39 17.20 -12.71
CA SER A 22 -1.83 17.48 -12.83
C SER A 22 -2.47 18.01 -11.55
N LEU A 23 -1.90 17.70 -10.39
CA LEU A 23 -2.36 18.19 -9.08
C LEU A 23 -1.81 19.57 -8.72
N PHE A 24 -0.88 20.11 -9.49
CA PHE A 24 -0.33 21.44 -9.21
C PHE A 24 -1.41 22.52 -9.26
N ARG A 25 -1.42 23.39 -8.28
CA ARG A 25 -2.20 24.63 -8.27
C ARG A 25 -1.30 25.76 -7.78
N PRO A 26 -1.42 27.00 -8.34
CA PRO A 26 -0.68 28.16 -7.82
C PRO A 26 -0.92 28.34 -6.33
N ASN A 27 0.14 28.62 -5.58
CA ASN A 27 0.12 28.85 -4.14
C ASN A 27 -0.32 27.65 -3.26
N LEU A 28 -0.44 26.44 -3.83
CA LEU A 28 -0.71 25.23 -3.07
C LEU A 28 0.62 24.66 -2.53
N SER A 29 0.69 24.44 -1.22
CA SER A 29 1.83 23.73 -0.61
C SER A 29 1.67 22.22 -0.72
N SER A 30 2.78 21.48 -0.59
CA SER A 30 2.75 20.02 -0.56
C SER A 30 1.91 19.46 0.60
N SER A 31 1.96 20.10 1.77
CA SER A 31 1.13 19.72 2.91
C SER A 31 -0.36 19.95 2.64
N ALA A 32 -0.72 21.11 2.07
CA ALA A 32 -2.11 21.39 1.72
C ALA A 32 -2.64 20.45 0.63
N LEU A 33 -1.81 20.08 -0.34
CA LEU A 33 -2.17 19.07 -1.34
C LEU A 33 -2.42 17.70 -0.68
N TYR A 34 -1.54 17.30 0.23
CA TYR A 34 -1.71 16.06 1.00
C TYR A 34 -3.04 16.05 1.76
N GLU A 35 -3.37 17.13 2.47
CA GLU A 35 -4.63 17.24 3.22
C GLU A 35 -5.85 17.17 2.30
N GLN A 36 -5.80 17.77 1.11
CA GLN A 36 -6.87 17.68 0.12
C GLN A 36 -7.08 16.24 -0.36
N ILE A 37 -5.99 15.51 -0.67
CA ILE A 37 -6.07 14.10 -1.08
C ILE A 37 -6.69 13.25 0.04
N GLN A 38 -6.26 13.44 1.28
CA GLN A 38 -6.81 12.74 2.44
C GLN A 38 -8.31 13.05 2.62
N SER A 39 -8.69 14.31 2.50
CA SER A 39 -10.09 14.74 2.63
C SER A 39 -10.99 14.07 1.59
N VAL A 40 -10.54 13.98 0.33
CA VAL A 40 -11.29 13.30 -0.74
C VAL A 40 -11.40 11.80 -0.46
N ALA A 41 -10.33 11.15 -0.02
CA ALA A 41 -10.35 9.74 0.33
C ALA A 41 -11.30 9.45 1.51
N GLU A 42 -11.24 10.26 2.57
CA GLU A 42 -12.14 10.13 3.73
C GLU A 42 -13.62 10.39 3.37
N LYS A 43 -13.87 11.33 2.47
CA LYS A 43 -15.23 11.54 1.95
C LYS A 43 -15.73 10.31 1.21
N ALA A 44 -14.90 9.69 0.36
CA ALA A 44 -15.25 8.51 -0.41
C ALA A 44 -15.58 7.26 0.44
N LYS A 45 -15.17 7.21 1.71
CA LYS A 45 -15.60 6.17 2.67
C LYS A 45 -17.08 6.18 2.94
N ARG A 46 -17.68 7.37 2.97
CA ARG A 46 -19.09 7.58 3.33
C ARG A 46 -19.97 7.81 2.11
N GLU A 47 -19.42 8.49 1.12
CA GLU A 47 -20.10 8.89 -0.11
C GLU A 47 -19.22 8.53 -1.30
N PRO A 48 -19.41 7.35 -1.94
CA PRO A 48 -18.70 7.03 -3.16
C PRO A 48 -18.88 8.10 -4.23
N ILE A 49 -17.81 8.43 -4.93
CA ILE A 49 -17.80 9.52 -5.91
C ILE A 49 -18.19 8.95 -7.27
N VAL A 50 -19.28 9.49 -7.84
CA VAL A 50 -19.77 9.10 -9.17
C VAL A 50 -19.08 9.97 -10.21
N MET A 51 -18.28 9.36 -11.09
CA MET A 51 -17.45 10.04 -12.09
C MET A 51 -18.10 10.10 -13.47
N GLY A 52 -19.14 9.31 -13.75
CA GLY A 52 -19.76 9.20 -15.06
C GLY A 52 -21.19 8.67 -15.00
N PRO A 53 -21.85 8.51 -16.16
CA PRO A 53 -23.25 8.10 -16.25
C PRO A 53 -23.50 6.64 -15.81
N ASN A 54 -22.47 5.81 -15.79
CA ASN A 54 -22.60 4.40 -15.42
C ASN A 54 -22.28 4.21 -13.93
N VAL A 55 -23.29 4.23 -13.07
CA VAL A 55 -23.17 4.06 -11.63
C VAL A 55 -22.54 2.74 -11.19
N THR A 56 -22.39 1.76 -12.06
CA THR A 56 -21.75 0.47 -11.69
C THR A 56 -20.25 0.45 -11.94
N THR A 57 -19.77 1.19 -12.92
CA THR A 57 -18.35 1.22 -13.31
C THR A 57 -17.65 2.53 -12.96
N ASP A 58 -18.40 3.62 -12.94
CA ASP A 58 -17.87 4.98 -12.78
C ASP A 58 -17.92 5.47 -11.32
N ILE A 59 -18.01 4.55 -10.37
CA ILE A 59 -17.95 4.85 -8.94
C ILE A 59 -16.52 4.71 -8.45
N VAL A 60 -16.03 5.76 -7.78
CA VAL A 60 -14.76 5.76 -7.06
C VAL A 60 -15.06 5.63 -5.56
N THR A 61 -14.63 4.54 -4.98
CA THR A 61 -14.70 4.28 -3.54
C THR A 61 -13.36 4.61 -2.87
N TYR A 62 -13.34 4.66 -1.55
CA TYR A 62 -12.11 4.76 -0.78
C TYR A 62 -11.08 3.68 -1.15
N GLU A 63 -11.54 2.44 -1.29
CA GLU A 63 -10.66 1.30 -1.61
C GLU A 63 -9.98 1.48 -2.97
N LYS A 64 -10.69 2.01 -3.98
CA LYS A 64 -10.10 2.31 -5.29
C LYS A 64 -9.03 3.40 -5.20
N ILE A 65 -9.26 4.44 -4.39
CA ILE A 65 -8.26 5.50 -4.16
C ILE A 65 -7.05 4.92 -3.42
N ALA A 66 -7.28 4.14 -2.39
CA ALA A 66 -6.25 3.50 -1.60
C ALA A 66 -5.39 2.52 -2.44
N GLU A 67 -6.05 1.65 -3.23
CA GLU A 67 -5.36 0.69 -4.10
C GLU A 67 -4.53 1.37 -5.19
N ALA A 68 -5.09 2.39 -5.86
CA ALA A 68 -4.37 3.13 -6.89
C ALA A 68 -3.17 3.86 -6.30
N SER A 69 -3.33 4.48 -5.13
CA SER A 69 -2.25 5.18 -4.44
C SER A 69 -1.17 4.23 -3.95
N ASP A 70 -1.53 3.12 -3.31
CA ASP A 70 -0.58 2.09 -2.87
C ASP A 70 0.21 1.53 -4.06
N THR A 71 -0.48 1.19 -5.15
CA THR A 71 0.15 0.65 -6.35
C THR A 71 1.13 1.64 -6.96
N ALA A 72 0.75 2.90 -7.09
CA ALA A 72 1.62 3.94 -7.65
C ALA A 72 2.81 4.25 -6.72
N LEU A 73 2.57 4.37 -5.40
CA LEU A 73 3.63 4.64 -4.43
C LEU A 73 4.66 3.51 -4.35
N ARG A 74 4.25 2.26 -4.56
CA ARG A 74 5.17 1.12 -4.69
C ARG A 74 6.11 1.23 -5.89
N MET A 75 5.59 1.71 -7.01
CA MET A 75 6.37 1.89 -8.24
C MET A 75 7.24 3.16 -8.20
N GLY A 76 7.11 3.95 -7.14
CA GLY A 76 7.87 5.18 -6.95
C GLY A 76 7.51 6.29 -7.94
N LEU A 77 8.45 7.19 -8.19
CA LEU A 77 8.22 8.35 -9.06
C LEU A 77 7.87 8.00 -10.50
N ALA A 78 8.21 6.79 -10.97
CA ALA A 78 7.86 6.35 -12.33
C ALA A 78 6.35 6.34 -12.57
N SER A 79 5.54 6.12 -11.54
CA SER A 79 4.07 6.15 -11.59
C SER A 79 3.46 7.47 -11.10
N GLY A 80 4.29 8.46 -10.80
CA GLY A 80 3.84 9.72 -10.20
C GLY A 80 2.87 10.50 -11.07
N SER A 81 3.08 10.55 -12.38
CA SER A 81 2.18 11.22 -13.34
C SER A 81 0.81 10.52 -13.41
N TYR A 82 0.80 9.20 -13.37
CA TYR A 82 -0.43 8.41 -13.32
C TYR A 82 -1.24 8.71 -12.06
N LEU A 83 -0.60 8.63 -10.87
CA LEU A 83 -1.28 8.93 -9.61
C LEU A 83 -1.79 10.36 -9.57
N ALA A 84 -0.99 11.32 -10.03
CA ALA A 84 -1.40 12.72 -10.10
C ALA A 84 -2.60 12.93 -11.02
N GLY A 85 -2.63 12.30 -12.19
CA GLY A 85 -3.75 12.36 -13.13
C GLY A 85 -5.02 11.73 -12.55
N TYR A 86 -4.90 10.56 -11.96
CA TYR A 86 -6.02 9.86 -11.33
C TYR A 86 -6.64 10.67 -10.17
N LEU A 87 -5.81 11.14 -9.24
CA LEU A 87 -6.30 11.94 -8.12
C LEU A 87 -6.88 13.27 -8.58
N ASN A 88 -6.27 13.92 -9.58
CA ASN A 88 -6.80 15.15 -10.13
C ASN A 88 -8.19 14.95 -10.73
N SER A 89 -8.41 13.90 -11.51
CA SER A 89 -9.71 13.61 -12.10
C SER A 89 -10.81 13.45 -11.04
N ILE A 90 -10.50 12.80 -9.93
CA ILE A 90 -11.42 12.66 -8.81
C ILE A 90 -11.71 14.01 -8.15
N MET A 91 -10.67 14.83 -7.95
CA MET A 91 -10.80 16.13 -7.26
C MET A 91 -11.57 17.17 -8.08
N VAL A 92 -11.52 17.11 -9.41
CA VAL A 92 -12.25 18.02 -10.30
C VAL A 92 -13.54 17.44 -10.82
N HIS A 93 -13.90 16.21 -10.45
CA HIS A 93 -15.06 15.46 -10.95
C HIS A 93 -15.11 15.36 -12.48
N GLU A 94 -13.98 15.40 -13.13
CA GLU A 94 -13.86 15.18 -14.57
C GLU A 94 -13.57 13.71 -14.81
N THR A 95 -14.33 13.09 -15.72
CA THR A 95 -13.98 11.76 -16.21
C THR A 95 -12.60 11.84 -16.85
N PRO A 96 -11.64 11.01 -16.45
CA PRO A 96 -10.33 11.03 -17.08
C PRO A 96 -10.53 10.77 -18.59
N GLU A 97 -9.93 11.57 -19.45
CA GLU A 97 -9.66 11.18 -20.84
C GLU A 97 -8.71 9.96 -20.91
N TYR A 98 -8.37 9.45 -19.76
CA TYR A 98 -7.62 8.22 -19.57
C TYR A 98 -8.50 7.06 -20.04
N ASN A 99 -8.09 6.39 -21.08
CA ASN A 99 -8.70 5.15 -21.52
C ASN A 99 -8.52 4.10 -20.42
N HIS A 100 -9.40 4.17 -19.42
CA HIS A 100 -9.42 3.25 -18.28
C HIS A 100 -9.49 1.79 -18.76
N THR A 101 -10.09 1.58 -19.93
CA THR A 101 -10.13 0.30 -20.63
C THR A 101 -8.74 -0.16 -21.07
N GLU A 102 -7.90 0.73 -21.54
CA GLU A 102 -6.52 0.38 -21.96
C GLU A 102 -5.62 0.10 -20.76
N TYR A 103 -5.79 0.84 -19.68
CA TYR A 103 -5.12 0.54 -18.41
C TYR A 103 -5.60 -0.79 -17.81
N LEU A 104 -6.90 -1.05 -17.81
CA LEU A 104 -7.46 -2.33 -17.34
C LEU A 104 -7.14 -3.48 -18.29
N LEU A 105 -7.07 -3.26 -19.61
CA LEU A 105 -6.68 -4.29 -20.58
C LEU A 105 -5.18 -4.61 -20.49
N ASN A 106 -4.33 -3.61 -20.30
CA ASN A 106 -2.92 -3.86 -19.97
C ASN A 106 -2.76 -4.53 -18.59
N ARG A 107 -3.70 -4.30 -17.68
CA ARG A 107 -3.74 -4.94 -16.36
C ARG A 107 -4.47 -6.30 -16.39
N SER A 108 -5.34 -6.57 -17.38
CA SER A 108 -6.01 -7.87 -17.48
C SER A 108 -5.04 -9.02 -17.75
N PHE A 109 -3.92 -8.75 -18.44
CA PHE A 109 -2.80 -9.69 -18.51
C PHE A 109 -2.11 -9.89 -17.15
N ILE A 110 -2.06 -8.83 -16.34
CA ILE A 110 -1.53 -8.85 -14.97
C ILE A 110 -2.57 -9.42 -13.98
N VAL A 111 -3.88 -9.27 -14.26
CA VAL A 111 -4.97 -9.71 -13.36
C VAL A 111 -5.17 -11.22 -13.38
N GLN A 112 -4.98 -11.91 -14.51
CA GLN A 112 -5.00 -13.38 -14.50
C GLN A 112 -3.81 -13.96 -13.72
N ASP A 113 -2.62 -13.40 -13.91
CA ASP A 113 -1.45 -13.74 -13.08
C ASP A 113 -1.59 -13.24 -11.65
N ALA A 114 -2.23 -12.08 -11.42
CA ALA A 114 -2.43 -11.52 -10.10
C ALA A 114 -3.44 -12.30 -9.26
N ALA A 115 -4.50 -12.85 -9.85
CA ALA A 115 -5.45 -13.69 -9.10
C ALA A 115 -4.78 -15.01 -8.67
N VAL A 116 -4.09 -15.69 -9.57
CA VAL A 116 -3.34 -16.92 -9.25
C VAL A 116 -2.21 -16.63 -8.26
N ASN A 117 -1.50 -15.52 -8.43
CA ASN A 117 -0.44 -15.11 -7.51
C ASN A 117 -0.98 -14.67 -6.15
N ALA A 118 -2.18 -14.05 -6.10
CA ALA A 118 -2.83 -13.69 -4.84
C ALA A 118 -3.21 -14.94 -4.04
N ASP A 119 -3.79 -15.96 -4.69
CA ASP A 119 -4.15 -17.22 -4.04
C ASP A 119 -2.90 -17.96 -3.54
N ASN A 120 -1.85 -18.05 -4.35
CA ASN A 120 -0.58 -18.64 -3.94
C ASN A 120 0.07 -17.89 -2.79
N THR A 121 0.04 -16.56 -2.82
CA THR A 121 0.58 -15.71 -1.74
C THR A 121 -0.17 -15.93 -0.43
N GLN A 122 -1.50 -16.01 -0.48
CA GLN A 122 -2.30 -16.27 0.72
C GLN A 122 -2.11 -17.71 1.23
N LEU A 123 -2.00 -18.70 0.33
CA LEU A 123 -1.70 -20.08 0.69
C LEU A 123 -0.39 -20.15 1.48
N ILE A 124 0.68 -19.57 0.98
CA ILE A 124 1.99 -19.55 1.65
C ILE A 124 1.90 -18.78 2.97
N ARG A 125 1.41 -17.55 2.93
CA ARG A 125 1.33 -16.67 4.11
C ARG A 125 0.52 -17.28 5.24
N CYS A 126 -0.67 -17.83 4.93
CA CYS A 126 -1.54 -18.38 5.94
C CYS A 126 -1.07 -19.76 6.43
N SER A 127 -0.37 -20.54 5.60
CA SER A 127 0.24 -21.79 6.04
C SER A 127 1.42 -21.55 6.98
N ASP A 128 2.17 -20.46 6.80
CA ASP A 128 3.28 -20.08 7.66
C ASP A 128 2.84 -19.31 8.92
N ALA A 129 1.66 -18.69 8.89
CA ALA A 129 1.14 -17.94 10.02
C ALA A 129 0.90 -18.87 11.23
N MET A 130 1.38 -18.46 12.41
CA MET A 130 1.28 -19.24 13.63
C MET A 130 -0.06 -19.11 14.36
N PHE A 131 -0.73 -17.97 14.19
CA PHE A 131 -1.97 -17.69 14.89
C PHE A 131 -3.16 -18.36 14.20
N ARG A 132 -4.09 -18.81 15.03
CA ARG A 132 -5.42 -19.29 14.65
C ARG A 132 -6.41 -18.69 15.63
N ALA A 133 -7.65 -18.54 15.21
CA ALA A 133 -8.72 -18.04 16.06
C ALA A 133 -9.99 -18.83 15.79
N ASP A 134 -10.69 -19.21 16.82
CA ASP A 134 -11.98 -19.90 16.70
C ASP A 134 -13.12 -18.89 16.60
N GLU A 135 -12.97 -17.74 17.25
CA GLU A 135 -13.96 -16.66 17.27
C GLU A 135 -13.34 -15.31 16.86
N LEU A 136 -14.18 -14.35 16.44
CA LEU A 136 -13.72 -13.00 16.09
C LEU A 136 -13.14 -12.24 17.28
N THR A 137 -13.63 -12.49 18.48
CA THR A 137 -13.13 -11.90 19.72
C THR A 137 -11.64 -12.19 19.96
N ASP A 138 -11.13 -13.32 19.46
CA ASP A 138 -9.72 -13.70 19.62
C ASP A 138 -8.77 -12.82 18.81
N ILE A 139 -9.31 -12.12 17.81
CA ILE A 139 -8.52 -11.26 16.90
C ILE A 139 -8.89 -9.78 17.00
N GLU A 140 -9.91 -9.43 17.77
CA GLU A 140 -10.47 -8.06 17.82
C GLU A 140 -9.41 -7.02 18.21
N GLU A 141 -8.65 -7.27 19.28
CA GLU A 141 -7.59 -6.37 19.74
C GLU A 141 -6.55 -6.11 18.62
N ARG A 142 -6.18 -7.16 17.89
CA ARG A 142 -5.21 -7.04 16.81
C ARG A 142 -5.77 -6.29 15.61
N VAL A 143 -7.02 -6.55 15.25
CA VAL A 143 -7.73 -5.83 14.18
C VAL A 143 -7.86 -4.35 14.53
N GLN A 144 -8.26 -4.05 15.75
CA GLN A 144 -8.34 -2.66 16.23
C GLN A 144 -6.98 -1.99 16.16
N HIS A 145 -5.92 -2.62 16.65
CA HIS A 145 -4.57 -2.08 16.57
C HIS A 145 -4.12 -1.79 15.12
N ILE A 146 -4.39 -2.69 14.17
CA ILE A 146 -4.06 -2.47 12.76
C ILE A 146 -4.87 -1.31 12.19
N SER A 147 -6.15 -1.20 12.53
CA SER A 147 -7.02 -0.11 12.11
C SER A 147 -6.55 1.25 12.62
N GLU A 148 -6.09 1.32 13.88
CA GLU A 148 -5.57 2.55 14.52
C GLU A 148 -4.26 3.05 13.88
N LEU A 149 -3.52 2.20 13.18
CA LEU A 149 -2.33 2.62 12.43
C LEU A 149 -2.68 3.57 11.28
N GLY A 150 -3.95 3.59 10.83
CA GLY A 150 -4.47 4.54 9.83
C GLY A 150 -3.76 4.48 8.47
N ASP A 151 -3.17 3.34 8.14
CA ASP A 151 -2.50 3.11 6.87
C ASP A 151 -3.52 2.69 5.80
N TRP A 152 -3.37 3.16 4.58
CA TRP A 152 -4.24 2.76 3.45
C TRP A 152 -4.21 1.26 3.15
N ASN A 153 -3.18 0.56 3.61
CA ASN A 153 -3.09 -0.89 3.55
C ASN A 153 -3.74 -1.61 4.74
N SER A 154 -4.24 -0.90 5.75
CA SER A 154 -4.79 -1.53 6.95
C SER A 154 -5.90 -2.53 6.62
N ASP A 155 -6.82 -2.18 5.73
CA ASP A 155 -7.95 -3.05 5.34
C ASP A 155 -7.46 -4.35 4.67
N TYR A 156 -6.45 -4.26 3.80
CA TYR A 156 -5.82 -5.43 3.19
C TYR A 156 -5.12 -6.32 4.22
N ILE A 157 -4.41 -5.72 5.17
CA ILE A 157 -3.73 -6.44 6.26
C ILE A 157 -4.75 -7.10 7.16
N ILE A 158 -5.82 -6.40 7.54
CA ILE A 158 -6.92 -6.93 8.36
C ILE A 158 -7.58 -8.11 7.64
N GLY A 159 -7.93 -7.97 6.37
CA GLY A 159 -8.52 -9.04 5.57
C GLY A 159 -7.63 -10.29 5.52
N SER A 160 -6.33 -10.11 5.26
CA SER A 160 -5.36 -11.21 5.30
C SER A 160 -5.24 -11.84 6.69
N TYR A 161 -5.28 -11.02 7.74
CA TYR A 161 -5.20 -11.50 9.14
C TYR A 161 -6.42 -12.35 9.50
N ILE A 162 -7.64 -11.87 9.18
CA ILE A 162 -8.89 -12.61 9.39
C ILE A 162 -8.87 -13.93 8.61
N MET A 163 -8.47 -13.90 7.33
CA MET A 163 -8.38 -15.10 6.50
C MET A 163 -7.42 -16.12 7.10
N CYS A 164 -6.22 -15.69 7.49
CA CYS A 164 -5.21 -16.59 8.03
C CYS A 164 -5.61 -17.15 9.42
N SER A 165 -6.38 -16.40 10.21
CA SER A 165 -6.88 -16.88 11.50
C SER A 165 -7.79 -18.10 11.36
N GLN A 166 -8.54 -18.19 10.26
CA GLN A 166 -9.46 -19.29 9.95
C GLN A 166 -8.84 -20.38 9.05
N TRP A 167 -7.57 -20.23 8.68
CA TRP A 167 -6.91 -21.12 7.75
C TRP A 167 -6.72 -22.52 8.33
N LYS A 168 -7.22 -23.55 7.64
CA LYS A 168 -7.22 -24.95 8.14
C LYS A 168 -5.98 -25.74 7.70
N VAL A 169 -5.27 -25.24 6.67
CA VAL A 169 -4.06 -25.90 6.19
C VAL A 169 -2.85 -25.40 6.94
N GLN A 170 -1.95 -26.31 7.31
CA GLN A 170 -0.66 -25.97 7.91
C GLN A 170 0.47 -26.41 6.97
N ALA A 171 1.55 -25.66 6.95
CA ALA A 171 2.76 -26.08 6.25
C ALA A 171 3.29 -27.37 6.88
N LYS A 172 3.70 -28.33 6.04
CA LYS A 172 4.30 -29.59 6.52
C LYS A 172 5.59 -29.35 7.29
N GLU A 173 6.37 -28.38 6.83
CA GLU A 173 7.59 -27.93 7.48
C GLU A 173 7.54 -26.41 7.61
N ARG A 174 7.70 -25.90 8.81
CA ARG A 174 7.69 -24.48 9.12
C ARG A 174 8.83 -24.16 10.09
N TYR A 175 9.51 -23.06 9.86
CA TYR A 175 10.48 -22.57 10.82
C TYR A 175 9.77 -21.93 12.02
N GLU A 176 10.08 -22.40 13.21
CA GLU A 176 9.48 -21.92 14.48
C GLU A 176 10.50 -21.22 15.39
N GLY A 177 11.70 -20.95 14.88
CA GLY A 177 12.75 -20.26 15.61
C GLY A 177 12.56 -18.75 15.69
N ASP A 178 13.46 -18.10 16.42
CA ASP A 178 13.43 -16.66 16.70
C ASP A 178 14.17 -15.80 15.64
N PHE A 179 14.63 -16.42 14.56
CA PHE A 179 15.40 -15.81 13.47
C PHE A 179 16.72 -15.15 13.90
N LYS A 180 17.13 -15.31 15.16
CA LYS A 180 18.44 -14.79 15.59
C LYS A 180 19.56 -15.61 14.97
N ALA A 181 20.49 -14.91 14.35
CA ALA A 181 21.63 -15.56 13.72
C ALA A 181 22.88 -14.70 13.77
N LYS A 182 24.02 -15.39 13.90
CA LYS A 182 25.33 -14.82 13.61
C LYS A 182 25.80 -15.38 12.28
N THR A 183 25.77 -14.55 11.25
CA THR A 183 26.16 -14.95 9.90
C THR A 183 27.67 -14.92 9.74
N LYS A 184 28.22 -15.73 8.81
CA LYS A 184 29.64 -15.76 8.51
C LYS A 184 30.18 -14.41 8.01
N ASN A 185 29.35 -13.70 7.23
CA ASN A 185 29.63 -12.36 6.71
C ASN A 185 28.57 -11.38 7.23
N PRO A 186 28.92 -10.10 7.41
CA PRO A 186 27.92 -9.08 7.76
C PRO A 186 26.79 -9.02 6.74
N VAL A 187 25.55 -8.83 7.22
CA VAL A 187 24.37 -8.64 6.38
C VAL A 187 24.10 -7.15 6.22
N LEU A 188 23.98 -6.69 4.98
CA LEU A 188 23.51 -5.36 4.67
C LEU A 188 21.99 -5.40 4.50
N LEU A 189 21.30 -4.63 5.33
CA LEU A 189 19.85 -4.45 5.30
C LEU A 189 19.55 -3.08 4.67
N ILE A 190 18.86 -3.06 3.53
CA ILE A 190 18.48 -1.81 2.85
C ILE A 190 17.00 -1.60 3.04
N GLY A 191 16.59 -0.37 3.38
CA GLY A 191 15.18 -0.03 3.53
C GLY A 191 14.92 1.45 3.30
N SER A 192 13.68 1.76 2.89
CA SER A 192 13.21 3.13 2.73
C SER A 192 12.13 3.49 3.75
N PRO A 193 12.14 4.71 4.32
CA PRO A 193 11.03 5.21 5.15
C PRO A 193 9.75 5.43 4.32
N TYR A 194 9.86 5.50 2.99
CA TYR A 194 8.76 5.72 2.05
C TYR A 194 8.30 4.43 1.35
N ASP A 195 8.87 3.28 1.74
CA ASP A 195 8.43 1.97 1.24
C ASP A 195 7.10 1.59 1.92
N VAL A 196 6.04 1.51 1.13
CA VAL A 196 4.68 1.22 1.62
C VAL A 196 4.44 -0.28 1.86
N ARG A 197 5.37 -1.15 1.47
CA ARG A 197 5.26 -2.61 1.62
C ARG A 197 6.22 -3.21 2.62
N THR A 198 7.48 -2.81 2.53
CA THR A 198 8.57 -3.31 3.36
C THR A 198 9.29 -2.14 4.04
N PRO A 199 8.62 -1.43 4.96
CA PRO A 199 9.13 -0.21 5.56
C PRO A 199 10.44 -0.45 6.30
N ILE A 200 11.30 0.57 6.35
CA ILE A 200 12.62 0.53 7.00
C ILE A 200 12.58 0.04 8.46
N SER A 201 11.43 0.16 9.13
CA SER A 201 11.24 -0.39 10.47
C SER A 201 11.45 -1.92 10.51
N GLY A 202 11.15 -2.62 9.42
CA GLY A 202 11.46 -4.04 9.26
C GLY A 202 12.96 -4.30 9.20
N ALA A 203 13.72 -3.47 8.47
CA ALA A 203 15.18 -3.55 8.42
C ALA A 203 15.81 -3.32 9.81
N PHE A 204 15.32 -2.33 10.57
CA PHE A 204 15.77 -2.11 11.95
C PHE A 204 15.39 -3.26 12.89
N ALA A 205 14.23 -3.87 12.71
CA ALA A 205 13.83 -5.05 13.47
C ALA A 205 14.76 -6.25 13.17
N ALA A 206 15.06 -6.50 11.89
CA ALA A 206 15.99 -7.55 11.47
C ALA A 206 17.42 -7.28 11.97
N ASN A 207 17.88 -6.03 12.00
CA ASN A 207 19.19 -5.66 12.51
C ASN A 207 19.38 -6.04 13.99
N LYS A 208 18.32 -6.02 14.79
CA LYS A 208 18.38 -6.40 16.21
C LYS A 208 18.61 -7.90 16.44
N ILE A 209 18.29 -8.73 15.46
CA ILE A 209 18.36 -10.20 15.56
C ILE A 209 19.47 -10.82 14.71
N LEU A 210 20.07 -10.06 13.79
CA LEU A 210 21.20 -10.48 12.96
C LEU A 210 22.48 -9.83 13.46
N ASP A 211 23.26 -10.57 14.22
CA ASP A 211 24.49 -10.07 14.82
C ASP A 211 25.51 -9.59 13.74
N GLY A 212 26.01 -8.37 13.92
CA GLY A 212 26.96 -7.72 13.00
C GLY A 212 26.32 -7.18 11.70
N SER A 213 24.98 -7.20 11.55
CA SER A 213 24.32 -6.57 10.42
C SER A 213 24.36 -5.04 10.50
N VAL A 214 24.21 -4.38 9.35
CA VAL A 214 24.12 -2.91 9.23
C VAL A 214 22.92 -2.52 8.41
N VAL A 215 22.29 -1.39 8.76
CA VAL A 215 21.14 -0.84 8.02
C VAL A 215 21.61 0.32 7.16
N LEU A 216 21.27 0.28 5.87
CA LEU A 216 21.39 1.39 4.94
C LEU A 216 20.00 1.96 4.66
N GLN A 217 19.78 3.23 5.01
CA GLN A 217 18.58 3.93 4.68
C GLN A 217 18.67 4.56 3.27
N HIS A 218 17.75 4.19 2.39
CA HIS A 218 17.56 4.81 1.08
C HIS A 218 16.32 5.69 1.11
N ASN A 219 16.44 6.98 0.75
CA ASN A 219 15.33 7.95 0.84
C ASN A 219 14.56 8.10 -0.48
N GLY A 220 14.47 7.07 -1.28
CA GLY A 220 13.66 7.05 -2.50
C GLY A 220 12.21 6.62 -2.23
N LEU A 221 11.27 7.15 -3.03
CA LEU A 221 9.92 6.61 -3.12
C LEU A 221 9.93 5.27 -3.85
N GLY A 222 9.08 4.34 -3.40
CA GLY A 222 8.95 3.02 -3.98
C GLY A 222 9.44 1.91 -3.05
N VAL A 223 9.25 0.66 -3.51
CA VAL A 223 9.76 -0.52 -2.81
C VAL A 223 11.25 -0.63 -3.04
N SER A 224 12.02 -0.77 -1.97
CA SER A 224 13.49 -0.88 -1.96
C SER A 224 13.97 -2.33 -1.99
#